data_2bd80bc2116725dbcfd0385bb2219b70
#
_entry.id   2bd80bc2116725dbcfd0385bb2219b70
#
_cell.length_a   1.000
_cell.length_b   1.000
_cell.length_c   1.000
_cell.angle_alpha   90.00
_cell.angle_beta   90.00
_cell.angle_gamma   90.00
#
_symmetry.space_group_name_H-M   'P 1'
#
loop_
_entity.id
_entity.type
_entity.pdbx_description
1 polymer ?
#
loop_
_entity_poly.entity_id
_entity_poly.type
_entity_poly.pdbx_seq_one_letter_code
_entity_poly.pdbx_strand_id
1 'polypeptide(L)'
;MSETDDTTATKERVTIRTVAAHAGVSVAAVSKVLRNAYGVSEALRNRVQDSIGALNYRPSRTARGLRGSTFTIGVLLVDIRNPFLPEIIDGVNRVLAPSHYRAMIGVSEAKTQLETTLIESMIDYKMDGLILVAPRLPSEVISSFGEQIPIVAVGYHDPEAENFDTVNCDDQLGAALAVQVFIERGYRRISMLTLGSREGHSVSVVRQREIGYRHAMEAAGLAAEINICSIPVASPDREDGMRAFLSSADRPEAVFCWSDLDAVTLLNLAAEMEVRVPDDLAVIGYDNSPVAALSLINLSSIDQSGRALGMLATETLLSRIQGRKAPLALTNAPSFIARRSSLNGNAVKL
;
A
#
# COMPACT_ATOMS: atom_id res chain seq x y z
N MET A 1 54.75 -30.22 -5.08
CA MET A 1 54.76 -29.08 -4.18
C MET A 1 54.82 -27.83 -5.01
N SER A 2 53.74 -27.16 -5.25
CA SER A 2 53.72 -25.78 -5.71
C SER A 2 52.49 -25.13 -5.08
N GLU A 3 52.80 -24.32 -4.07
CA GLU A 3 51.82 -23.48 -3.38
C GLU A 3 51.34 -22.43 -4.37
N THR A 4 50.05 -22.44 -4.69
CA THR A 4 49.37 -21.33 -5.35
C THR A 4 48.90 -20.36 -4.27
N ASP A 5 49.60 -19.27 -4.13
CA ASP A 5 49.32 -18.11 -3.31
C ASP A 5 48.08 -17.40 -3.85
N ASP A 6 46.92 -17.69 -3.27
CA ASP A 6 45.62 -17.04 -3.60
C ASP A 6 45.46 -15.79 -2.74
N THR A 7 46.20 -14.73 -3.07
CA THR A 7 46.02 -13.41 -2.50
C THR A 7 44.78 -12.76 -3.15
N THR A 8 43.60 -13.03 -2.59
CA THR A 8 42.41 -12.23 -2.80
C THR A 8 42.66 -10.83 -2.26
N ALA A 9 43.18 -9.93 -3.11
CA ALA A 9 43.29 -8.50 -2.84
C ALA A 9 41.87 -7.94 -2.58
N THR A 10 41.52 -7.72 -1.35
CA THR A 10 40.31 -6.97 -0.93
C THR A 10 40.39 -5.59 -1.60
N LYS A 11 39.57 -5.37 -2.62
CA LYS A 11 39.48 -4.09 -3.36
C LYS A 11 39.09 -3.01 -2.35
N GLU A 12 40.06 -2.19 -1.96
CA GLU A 12 39.85 -1.14 -0.93
C GLU A 12 38.71 -0.23 -1.36
N ARG A 13 37.68 -0.13 -0.50
CA ARG A 13 36.44 0.60 -0.82
C ARG A 13 36.73 2.10 -0.93
N VAL A 14 36.56 2.66 -2.14
CA VAL A 14 36.73 4.09 -2.38
C VAL A 14 35.81 4.89 -1.47
N THR A 15 36.38 5.83 -0.71
CA THR A 15 35.67 6.64 0.29
C THR A 15 35.75 8.12 -0.09
N ILE A 16 34.96 8.97 0.61
CA ILE A 16 35.06 10.43 0.46
C ILE A 16 36.49 10.94 0.77
N ARG A 17 37.23 10.26 1.64
CA ARG A 17 38.64 10.57 1.94
C ARG A 17 39.54 10.30 0.75
N THR A 18 39.30 9.18 0.05
CA THR A 18 40.03 8.83 -1.17
C THR A 18 39.80 9.87 -2.27
N VAL A 19 38.57 10.34 -2.44
CA VAL A 19 38.23 11.39 -3.42
C VAL A 19 38.89 12.72 -3.03
N ALA A 20 38.91 13.08 -1.76
CA ALA A 20 39.50 14.31 -1.26
C ALA A 20 41.05 14.29 -1.53
N ALA A 21 41.71 13.18 -1.25
CA ALA A 21 43.14 12.99 -1.53
C ALA A 21 43.43 13.10 -3.03
N HIS A 22 42.65 12.40 -3.88
CA HIS A 22 42.82 12.41 -5.35
C HIS A 22 42.59 13.80 -5.96
N ALA A 23 41.58 14.53 -5.46
CA ALA A 23 41.25 15.89 -5.89
C ALA A 23 42.18 16.96 -5.30
N GLY A 24 43.07 16.63 -4.35
CA GLY A 24 43.91 17.59 -3.64
C GLY A 24 43.16 18.63 -2.85
N VAL A 25 42.05 18.23 -2.19
CA VAL A 25 41.17 19.11 -1.42
C VAL A 25 40.78 18.49 -0.09
N SER A 26 40.19 19.29 0.81
CA SER A 26 39.67 18.76 2.08
C SER A 26 38.38 17.92 1.89
N VAL A 27 38.16 16.97 2.79
CA VAL A 27 36.87 16.20 2.85
C VAL A 27 35.67 17.13 2.95
N ALA A 28 35.81 18.27 3.68
CA ALA A 28 34.77 19.28 3.78
C ALA A 28 34.46 19.94 2.42
N ALA A 29 35.47 20.18 1.59
CA ALA A 29 35.29 20.72 0.25
C ALA A 29 34.55 19.73 -0.67
N VAL A 30 34.95 18.44 -0.67
CA VAL A 30 34.22 17.37 -1.39
C VAL A 30 32.77 17.30 -0.93
N SER A 31 32.52 17.33 0.37
CA SER A 31 31.16 17.31 0.94
C SER A 31 30.32 18.52 0.52
N LYS A 32 30.90 19.72 0.41
CA LYS A 32 30.21 20.92 -0.11
C LYS A 32 29.83 20.76 -1.58
N VAL A 33 30.75 20.24 -2.42
CA VAL A 33 30.49 19.96 -3.85
C VAL A 33 29.36 18.93 -4.00
N LEU A 34 29.41 17.82 -3.26
CA LEU A 34 28.38 16.76 -3.31
C LEU A 34 26.98 17.25 -2.88
N ARG A 35 26.90 18.27 -2.03
CA ARG A 35 25.63 18.89 -1.57
C ARG A 35 25.19 20.05 -2.45
N ASN A 36 25.91 20.38 -3.50
CA ASN A 36 25.67 21.56 -4.33
C ASN A 36 25.57 22.87 -3.51
N ALA A 37 26.38 22.98 -2.43
CA ALA A 37 26.30 24.10 -1.51
C ALA A 37 26.71 25.41 -2.18
N TYR A 38 26.12 26.52 -1.74
CA TYR A 38 26.49 27.88 -2.15
C TYR A 38 27.95 28.19 -1.80
N GLY A 39 28.64 28.99 -2.62
CA GLY A 39 30.01 29.40 -2.37
C GLY A 39 31.08 28.39 -2.82
N VAL A 40 30.73 27.39 -3.63
CA VAL A 40 31.69 26.48 -4.29
C VAL A 40 32.04 27.03 -5.68
N SER A 41 33.34 27.31 -5.93
CA SER A 41 33.78 27.75 -7.25
C SER A 41 33.64 26.64 -8.30
N GLU A 42 33.41 27.04 -9.54
CA GLU A 42 33.28 26.10 -10.68
C GLU A 42 34.54 25.23 -10.85
N ALA A 43 35.73 25.82 -10.70
CA ALA A 43 36.99 25.10 -10.75
C ALA A 43 37.10 24.00 -9.68
N LEU A 44 36.65 24.27 -8.45
CA LEU A 44 36.62 23.27 -7.39
C LEU A 44 35.58 22.18 -7.67
N ARG A 45 34.42 22.55 -8.22
CA ARG A 45 33.35 21.62 -8.60
C ARG A 45 33.83 20.63 -9.63
N ASN A 46 34.43 21.11 -10.72
CA ASN A 46 34.93 20.29 -11.82
C ASN A 46 36.02 19.34 -11.34
N ARG A 47 37.04 19.82 -10.62
CA ARG A 47 38.10 18.99 -10.06
C ARG A 47 37.62 17.84 -9.17
N VAL A 48 36.60 18.11 -8.33
CA VAL A 48 36.01 17.07 -7.48
C VAL A 48 35.18 16.09 -8.31
N GLN A 49 34.42 16.58 -9.31
CA GLN A 49 33.62 15.72 -10.20
C GLN A 49 34.49 14.80 -11.03
N ASP A 50 35.58 15.31 -11.58
CA ASP A 50 36.58 14.52 -12.33
C ASP A 50 37.17 13.40 -11.46
N SER A 51 37.49 13.74 -10.20
CA SER A 51 38.01 12.76 -9.23
C SER A 51 36.97 11.70 -8.87
N ILE A 52 35.69 12.07 -8.73
CA ILE A 52 34.58 11.14 -8.49
C ILE A 52 34.42 10.18 -9.67
N GLY A 53 34.51 10.70 -10.92
CA GLY A 53 34.42 9.90 -12.13
C GLY A 53 35.62 8.94 -12.28
N ALA A 54 36.85 9.44 -12.10
CA ALA A 54 38.08 8.64 -12.21
C ALA A 54 38.15 7.49 -11.21
N LEU A 55 37.63 7.72 -9.98
CA LEU A 55 37.62 6.73 -8.91
C LEU A 55 36.34 5.88 -8.89
N ASN A 56 35.40 6.11 -9.80
CA ASN A 56 34.07 5.51 -9.79
C ASN A 56 33.41 5.58 -8.39
N TYR A 57 33.60 6.71 -7.70
CA TYR A 57 33.10 6.90 -6.34
C TYR A 57 31.61 7.14 -6.34
N ARG A 58 30.88 6.36 -5.56
CA ARG A 58 29.46 6.58 -5.27
C ARG A 58 29.29 7.03 -3.81
N PRO A 59 28.78 8.26 -3.57
CA PRO A 59 28.50 8.71 -2.22
C PRO A 59 27.55 7.76 -1.51
N SER A 60 27.94 7.25 -0.33
CA SER A 60 27.05 6.42 0.49
C SER A 60 25.91 7.28 1.04
N ARG A 61 24.67 6.86 0.82
CA ARG A 61 23.48 7.51 1.41
C ARG A 61 23.48 7.36 2.93
N THR A 62 23.86 6.20 3.44
CA THR A 62 24.00 5.94 4.89
C THR A 62 25.03 6.87 5.52
N ALA A 63 26.15 7.16 4.84
CA ALA A 63 27.14 8.12 5.33
C ALA A 63 26.65 9.59 5.30
N ARG A 64 25.64 9.91 4.48
CA ARG A 64 24.93 11.20 4.53
C ARG A 64 24.00 11.26 5.72
N GLY A 65 23.25 10.19 6.01
CA GLY A 65 22.33 10.08 7.14
C GLY A 65 22.97 10.28 8.51
N LEU A 66 24.28 9.99 8.65
CA LEU A 66 25.05 10.31 9.84
C LEU A 66 25.24 11.84 10.06
N ARG A 67 24.92 12.67 9.05
CA ARG A 67 25.13 14.13 9.05
C ARG A 67 23.92 14.94 8.59
N GLY A 68 22.75 14.30 8.44
CA GLY A 68 21.52 14.90 7.92
C GLY A 68 20.61 13.89 7.23
N SER A 69 19.71 14.33 6.36
CA SER A 69 18.75 13.51 5.63
C SER A 69 19.42 12.52 4.65
N THR A 70 18.90 11.31 4.58
CA THR A 70 19.28 10.29 3.56
C THR A 70 18.51 10.49 2.26
N PHE A 71 17.46 11.30 2.27
CA PHE A 71 16.48 11.45 1.19
C PHE A 71 15.89 10.09 0.75
N THR A 72 15.63 9.23 1.72
CA THR A 72 15.05 7.91 1.50
C THR A 72 13.83 7.72 2.39
N ILE A 73 12.72 7.29 1.79
CA ILE A 73 11.47 6.95 2.46
C ILE A 73 11.29 5.44 2.34
N GLY A 74 10.98 4.77 3.46
CA GLY A 74 10.54 3.39 3.47
C GLY A 74 9.06 3.31 3.15
N VAL A 75 8.67 2.39 2.27
CA VAL A 75 7.26 2.03 2.04
C VAL A 75 7.10 0.55 2.31
N LEU A 76 6.34 0.22 3.34
CA LEU A 76 6.09 -1.16 3.73
C LEU A 76 4.70 -1.59 3.31
N LEU A 77 4.62 -2.58 2.42
CA LEU A 77 3.38 -3.15 1.93
C LEU A 77 3.04 -4.43 2.70
N VAL A 78 1.76 -4.61 3.04
CA VAL A 78 1.27 -5.85 3.65
C VAL A 78 1.42 -7.06 2.71
N ASP A 79 1.21 -6.87 1.41
CA ASP A 79 1.27 -7.90 0.36
C ASP A 79 1.66 -7.24 -0.97
N ILE A 80 2.14 -8.00 -1.92
CA ILE A 80 2.45 -7.55 -3.27
C ILE A 80 1.51 -8.17 -4.32
N ARG A 81 0.70 -9.15 -3.93
CA ARG A 81 -0.21 -9.87 -4.83
C ARG A 81 -1.48 -9.08 -5.17
N ASN A 82 -1.92 -8.17 -4.28
CA ASN A 82 -3.07 -7.33 -4.55
C ASN A 82 -2.68 -6.22 -5.55
N PRO A 83 -3.27 -6.18 -6.76
CA PRO A 83 -2.93 -5.21 -7.81
C PRO A 83 -3.31 -3.76 -7.48
N PHE A 84 -4.04 -3.51 -6.39
CA PHE A 84 -4.33 -2.19 -5.87
C PHE A 84 -3.10 -1.52 -5.22
N LEU A 85 -2.24 -2.29 -4.54
CA LEU A 85 -1.11 -1.73 -3.81
C LEU A 85 -0.07 -1.02 -4.70
N PRO A 86 0.23 -1.49 -5.93
CA PRO A 86 1.02 -0.74 -6.90
C PRO A 86 0.46 0.65 -7.25
N GLU A 87 -0.86 0.86 -7.22
CA GLU A 87 -1.45 2.20 -7.46
C GLU A 87 -1.05 3.21 -6.36
N ILE A 88 -0.97 2.75 -5.11
CA ILE A 88 -0.45 3.56 -3.99
C ILE A 88 1.00 3.94 -4.25
N ILE A 89 1.84 2.99 -4.68
CA ILE A 89 3.25 3.25 -5.01
C ILE A 89 3.39 4.25 -6.17
N ASP A 90 2.52 4.18 -7.19
CA ASP A 90 2.50 5.19 -8.27
C ASP A 90 2.23 6.59 -7.70
N GLY A 91 1.27 6.71 -6.77
CA GLY A 91 1.00 7.95 -6.06
C GLY A 91 2.20 8.46 -5.27
N VAL A 92 2.86 7.59 -4.51
CA VAL A 92 4.10 7.91 -3.78
C VAL A 92 5.16 8.45 -4.73
N ASN A 93 5.42 7.74 -5.83
CA ASN A 93 6.44 8.13 -6.80
C ASN A 93 6.14 9.46 -7.49
N ARG A 94 4.86 9.78 -7.76
CA ARG A 94 4.47 11.08 -8.35
C ARG A 94 4.87 12.26 -7.47
N VAL A 95 4.65 12.17 -6.17
CA VAL A 95 5.05 13.22 -5.21
C VAL A 95 6.56 13.27 -5.06
N LEU A 96 7.24 12.14 -5.06
CA LEU A 96 8.68 12.09 -4.90
C LEU A 96 9.48 12.46 -6.16
N ALA A 97 8.90 12.31 -7.37
CA ALA A 97 9.59 12.54 -8.64
C ALA A 97 10.32 13.90 -8.73
N PRO A 98 9.69 15.05 -8.39
CA PRO A 98 10.35 16.35 -8.43
C PRO A 98 11.31 16.58 -7.26
N SER A 99 11.37 15.71 -6.27
CA SER A 99 12.18 15.85 -5.06
C SER A 99 13.49 15.05 -5.13
N HIS A 100 14.34 15.24 -4.12
CA HIS A 100 15.54 14.42 -3.95
C HIS A 100 15.24 13.07 -3.27
N TYR A 101 14.02 12.87 -2.75
CA TYR A 101 13.61 11.64 -2.09
C TYR A 101 13.43 10.47 -3.06
N ARG A 102 13.65 9.26 -2.55
CA ARG A 102 13.38 8.00 -3.25
C ARG A 102 12.72 7.02 -2.30
N ALA A 103 11.76 6.26 -2.78
CA ALA A 103 11.14 5.19 -2.03
C ALA A 103 11.97 3.91 -2.07
N MET A 104 12.03 3.20 -0.93
CA MET A 104 12.48 1.82 -0.83
C MET A 104 11.31 0.99 -0.32
N ILE A 105 10.99 -0.10 -1.01
CA ILE A 105 9.82 -0.92 -0.73
C ILE A 105 10.24 -2.16 0.03
N GLY A 106 9.52 -2.46 1.13
CA GLY A 106 9.54 -3.74 1.83
C GLY A 106 8.16 -4.39 1.74
N VAL A 107 8.10 -5.71 1.92
CA VAL A 107 6.84 -6.48 1.92
C VAL A 107 6.82 -7.37 3.14
N SER A 108 5.78 -7.23 4.00
CA SER A 108 5.67 -7.95 5.27
C SER A 108 4.93 -9.30 5.16
N GLU A 109 4.33 -9.60 4.00
CA GLU A 109 3.54 -10.82 3.77
C GLU A 109 2.45 -11.05 4.82
N ALA A 110 1.87 -9.97 5.34
CA ALA A 110 0.90 -9.97 6.44
C ALA A 110 1.41 -10.66 7.73
N LYS A 111 2.73 -10.76 7.93
CA LYS A 111 3.38 -11.34 9.10
C LYS A 111 3.90 -10.24 10.02
N THR A 112 3.32 -10.11 11.21
CA THR A 112 3.68 -9.04 12.18
C THR A 112 5.15 -9.06 12.57
N GLN A 113 5.75 -10.25 12.72
CA GLN A 113 7.17 -10.38 13.05
C GLN A 113 8.07 -9.83 11.94
N LEU A 114 7.74 -10.13 10.67
CA LEU A 114 8.50 -9.61 9.52
C LEU A 114 8.29 -8.09 9.36
N GLU A 115 7.07 -7.62 9.63
CA GLU A 115 6.73 -6.21 9.62
C GLU A 115 7.60 -5.42 10.61
N THR A 116 7.69 -5.89 11.87
CA THR A 116 8.57 -5.32 12.90
C THR A 116 10.03 -5.28 12.44
N THR A 117 10.56 -6.43 11.98
CA THR A 117 11.97 -6.52 11.54
C THR A 117 12.28 -5.57 10.37
N LEU A 118 11.33 -5.40 9.43
CA LEU A 118 11.51 -4.48 8.30
C LEU A 118 11.48 -3.01 8.75
N ILE A 119 10.59 -2.65 9.68
CA ILE A 119 10.55 -1.30 10.24
C ILE A 119 11.86 -0.98 10.96
N GLU A 120 12.33 -1.88 11.84
CA GLU A 120 13.60 -1.73 12.55
C GLU A 120 14.77 -1.57 11.57
N SER A 121 14.82 -2.41 10.53
CA SER A 121 15.84 -2.31 9.47
C SER A 121 15.82 -0.95 8.76
N MET A 122 14.63 -0.44 8.44
CA MET A 122 14.46 0.86 7.79
C MET A 122 14.93 2.01 8.69
N ILE A 123 14.68 1.91 10.01
CA ILE A 123 15.19 2.86 11.01
C ILE A 123 16.72 2.79 11.09
N ASP A 124 17.30 1.59 11.13
CA ASP A 124 18.75 1.38 11.17
C ASP A 124 19.45 1.90 9.90
N TYR A 125 18.82 1.76 8.74
CA TYR A 125 19.29 2.37 7.49
C TYR A 125 19.13 3.89 7.45
N LYS A 126 18.62 4.51 8.54
CA LYS A 126 18.43 5.96 8.67
C LYS A 126 17.53 6.53 7.58
N MET A 127 16.46 5.85 7.25
CA MET A 127 15.42 6.43 6.40
C MET A 127 14.80 7.64 7.09
N ASP A 128 14.33 8.60 6.30
CA ASP A 128 13.83 9.88 6.83
C ASP A 128 12.37 9.80 7.27
N GLY A 129 11.65 8.76 6.85
CA GLY A 129 10.26 8.49 7.20
C GLY A 129 9.74 7.20 6.59
N LEU A 130 8.58 6.73 7.07
CA LEU A 130 7.94 5.49 6.65
C LEU A 130 6.49 5.70 6.23
N ILE A 131 6.06 5.01 5.18
CA ILE A 131 4.65 4.79 4.82
C ILE A 131 4.35 3.31 5.03
N LEU A 132 3.43 3.00 5.94
CA LEU A 132 2.98 1.64 6.22
C LEU A 132 1.62 1.43 5.55
N VAL A 133 1.51 0.49 4.62
CA VAL A 133 0.27 0.24 3.87
C VAL A 133 -0.42 -1.01 4.41
N ALA A 134 -1.60 -0.82 4.97
CA ALA A 134 -2.41 -1.82 5.66
C ALA A 134 -1.62 -2.61 6.74
N PRO A 135 -0.91 -1.91 7.65
CA PRO A 135 -0.09 -2.59 8.66
C PRO A 135 -0.93 -3.52 9.54
N ARG A 136 -0.27 -4.54 10.08
CA ARG A 136 -0.88 -5.55 10.96
C ARG A 136 -0.48 -5.39 12.43
N LEU A 137 0.48 -4.50 12.69
CA LEU A 137 0.92 -4.19 14.05
C LEU A 137 -0.17 -3.44 14.83
N PRO A 138 -0.26 -3.66 16.15
CA PRO A 138 -1.10 -2.84 17.03
C PRO A 138 -0.68 -1.37 17.02
N SER A 139 -1.62 -0.48 17.33
CA SER A 139 -1.42 0.97 17.31
C SER A 139 -0.30 1.42 18.24
N GLU A 140 -0.22 0.85 19.42
CA GLU A 140 0.80 1.16 20.42
C GLU A 140 2.22 0.82 19.91
N VAL A 141 2.34 -0.24 19.11
CA VAL A 141 3.63 -0.62 18.51
C VAL A 141 4.01 0.35 17.41
N ILE A 142 3.07 0.73 16.51
CA ILE A 142 3.31 1.74 15.48
C ILE A 142 3.65 3.08 16.12
N SER A 143 2.94 3.46 17.18
CA SER A 143 3.17 4.70 17.94
C SER A 143 4.59 4.74 18.54
N SER A 144 5.08 3.61 19.09
CA SER A 144 6.44 3.52 19.63
C SER A 144 7.53 3.70 18.55
N PHE A 145 7.29 3.22 17.33
CA PHE A 145 8.16 3.52 16.18
C PHE A 145 8.03 4.99 15.74
N GLY A 146 6.81 5.55 15.82
CA GLY A 146 6.53 6.94 15.48
C GLY A 146 7.28 7.97 16.34
N GLU A 147 7.69 7.59 17.56
CA GLU A 147 8.59 8.39 18.41
C GLU A 147 10.01 8.51 17.84
N GLN A 148 10.44 7.54 17.04
CA GLN A 148 11.80 7.43 16.51
C GLN A 148 11.90 7.97 15.08
N ILE A 149 10.84 7.83 14.28
CA ILE A 149 10.82 8.19 12.86
C ILE A 149 9.42 8.66 12.44
N PRO A 150 9.29 9.67 11.55
CA PRO A 150 8.01 10.05 10.96
C PRO A 150 7.31 8.87 10.28
N ILE A 151 6.04 8.60 10.64
CA ILE A 151 5.23 7.50 10.09
C ILE A 151 3.88 8.03 9.59
N VAL A 152 3.43 7.49 8.45
CA VAL A 152 2.05 7.56 7.96
C VAL A 152 1.56 6.15 7.70
N ALA A 153 0.43 5.77 8.30
CA ALA A 153 -0.26 4.51 8.05
C ALA A 153 -1.42 4.73 7.05
N VAL A 154 -1.46 3.91 6.00
CA VAL A 154 -2.51 3.92 4.97
C VAL A 154 -3.38 2.69 5.14
N GLY A 155 -4.71 2.85 5.13
CA GLY A 155 -5.63 1.73 5.37
C GLY A 155 -5.56 1.23 6.81
N TYR A 156 -5.46 2.16 7.76
CA TYR A 156 -5.40 1.89 9.20
C TYR A 156 -6.26 2.90 9.95
N HIS A 157 -7.44 2.45 10.40
CA HIS A 157 -8.48 3.30 10.96
C HIS A 157 -8.33 3.45 12.48
N ASP A 158 -7.32 4.17 12.92
CA ASP A 158 -7.10 4.49 14.31
C ASP A 158 -7.42 5.97 14.60
N PRO A 159 -8.53 6.27 15.29
CA PRO A 159 -8.88 7.65 15.65
C PRO A 159 -8.00 8.21 16.77
N GLU A 160 -7.29 7.36 17.50
CA GLU A 160 -6.45 7.74 18.65
C GLU A 160 -4.95 7.69 18.32
N ALA A 161 -4.58 7.70 17.03
CA ALA A 161 -3.18 7.71 16.61
C ALA A 161 -2.46 8.97 17.13
N GLU A 162 -1.43 8.80 17.98
CA GLU A 162 -0.75 9.93 18.61
C GLU A 162 0.57 10.29 17.91
N ASN A 163 1.42 9.32 17.64
CA ASN A 163 2.79 9.54 17.14
C ASN A 163 2.95 9.26 15.63
N PHE A 164 1.86 8.94 14.95
CA PHE A 164 1.84 8.71 13.51
C PHE A 164 0.59 9.33 12.89
N ASP A 165 0.59 9.49 11.58
CA ASP A 165 -0.57 9.96 10.82
C ASP A 165 -1.30 8.79 10.19
N THR A 166 -2.61 8.96 9.92
CA THR A 166 -3.40 8.00 9.16
C THR A 166 -3.98 8.63 7.89
N VAL A 167 -3.96 7.86 6.80
CA VAL A 167 -4.58 8.22 5.52
C VAL A 167 -5.44 7.04 5.07
N ASN A 168 -6.74 7.24 5.00
CA ASN A 168 -7.72 6.19 4.75
C ASN A 168 -8.65 6.54 3.60
N CYS A 169 -9.29 5.53 3.01
CA CYS A 169 -10.56 5.68 2.34
C CYS A 169 -11.68 5.56 3.40
N ASP A 170 -12.84 6.15 3.17
CA ASP A 170 -14.03 5.87 3.99
C ASP A 170 -14.59 4.49 3.60
N ASP A 171 -14.02 3.46 4.24
CA ASP A 171 -14.35 2.06 3.95
C ASP A 171 -15.80 1.71 4.33
N GLN A 172 -16.38 2.38 5.35
CA GLN A 172 -17.78 2.17 5.71
C GLN A 172 -18.70 2.71 4.62
N LEU A 173 -18.44 3.94 4.16
CA LEU A 173 -19.19 4.54 3.05
C LEU A 173 -19.02 3.71 1.77
N GLY A 174 -17.82 3.24 1.46
CA GLY A 174 -17.55 2.41 0.29
C GLY A 174 -18.37 1.11 0.29
N ALA A 175 -18.41 0.40 1.41
CA ALA A 175 -19.22 -0.80 1.55
C ALA A 175 -20.73 -0.49 1.48
N ALA A 176 -21.15 0.61 2.08
CA ALA A 176 -22.54 1.06 2.00
C ALA A 176 -22.97 1.38 0.56
N LEU A 177 -22.10 2.04 -0.24
CA LEU A 177 -22.34 2.29 -1.66
C LEU A 177 -22.55 1.00 -2.47
N ALA A 178 -21.73 -0.04 -2.22
CA ALA A 178 -21.89 -1.33 -2.89
C ALA A 178 -23.27 -1.95 -2.59
N VAL A 179 -23.69 -1.95 -1.33
CA VAL A 179 -25.00 -2.46 -0.89
C VAL A 179 -26.13 -1.62 -1.50
N GLN A 180 -26.03 -0.29 -1.43
CA GLN A 180 -27.02 0.61 -1.99
C GLN A 180 -27.26 0.37 -3.47
N VAL A 181 -26.19 0.20 -4.26
CA VAL A 181 -26.27 -0.12 -5.69
C VAL A 181 -27.04 -1.41 -5.94
N PHE A 182 -26.85 -2.43 -5.12
CA PHE A 182 -27.61 -3.68 -5.23
C PHE A 182 -29.09 -3.47 -4.89
N ILE A 183 -29.40 -2.74 -3.82
CA ILE A 183 -30.77 -2.44 -3.38
C ILE A 183 -31.53 -1.66 -4.45
N GLU A 184 -30.93 -0.63 -5.04
CA GLU A 184 -31.51 0.18 -6.13
C GLU A 184 -31.82 -0.66 -7.37
N ARG A 185 -31.11 -1.77 -7.57
CA ARG A 185 -31.35 -2.75 -8.65
C ARG A 185 -32.33 -3.85 -8.29
N GLY A 186 -32.92 -3.79 -7.11
CA GLY A 186 -33.96 -4.70 -6.64
C GLY A 186 -33.47 -5.95 -5.93
N TYR A 187 -32.16 -6.14 -5.75
CA TYR A 187 -31.62 -7.26 -4.97
C TYR A 187 -31.96 -7.13 -3.49
N ARG A 188 -32.25 -8.24 -2.83
CA ARG A 188 -32.55 -8.30 -1.41
C ARG A 188 -31.63 -9.25 -0.66
N ARG A 189 -31.30 -10.41 -1.23
CA ARG A 189 -30.36 -11.38 -0.66
C ARG A 189 -28.96 -11.01 -1.11
N ILE A 190 -28.33 -10.12 -0.36
CA ILE A 190 -27.02 -9.56 -0.63
C ILE A 190 -26.05 -10.10 0.42
N SER A 191 -25.02 -10.83 0.03
CA SER A 191 -23.97 -11.29 0.94
C SER A 191 -22.71 -10.46 0.82
N MET A 192 -21.91 -10.42 1.88
CA MET A 192 -20.54 -9.95 1.84
C MET A 192 -19.58 -11.13 1.88
N LEU A 193 -18.66 -11.20 0.93
CA LEU A 193 -17.54 -12.14 0.94
C LEU A 193 -16.31 -11.44 1.50
N THR A 194 -15.79 -11.92 2.64
CA THR A 194 -14.70 -11.28 3.38
C THR A 194 -13.62 -12.28 3.76
N LEU A 195 -12.45 -11.77 4.15
CA LEU A 195 -11.42 -12.60 4.77
C LEU A 195 -11.82 -12.92 6.21
N GLY A 196 -11.59 -14.17 6.63
CA GLY A 196 -11.76 -14.54 8.02
C GLY A 196 -11.04 -13.56 8.93
N SER A 197 -11.78 -12.83 9.77
CA SER A 197 -11.21 -11.88 10.71
C SER A 197 -10.33 -12.66 11.71
N ARG A 198 -9.04 -12.38 11.73
CA ARG A 198 -8.25 -12.69 12.92
C ARG A 198 -8.75 -11.76 14.03
N GLU A 199 -9.19 -12.34 15.13
CA GLU A 199 -9.62 -11.62 16.32
C GLU A 199 -8.65 -10.49 16.66
N GLY A 200 -9.14 -9.28 16.88
CA GLY A 200 -8.39 -8.22 17.52
C GLY A 200 -8.09 -6.94 16.74
N HIS A 201 -8.43 -6.81 15.45
CA HIS A 201 -8.07 -5.60 14.69
C HIS A 201 -9.29 -4.77 14.29
N SER A 202 -9.85 -4.02 15.26
CA SER A 202 -10.95 -3.05 15.03
C SER A 202 -10.58 -1.97 13.98
N VAL A 203 -9.30 -1.68 13.84
CA VAL A 203 -8.74 -0.65 12.95
C VAL A 203 -8.52 -1.12 11.51
N SER A 204 -8.80 -2.38 11.17
CA SER A 204 -8.55 -2.92 9.83
C SER A 204 -9.62 -2.50 8.81
N VAL A 205 -9.21 -2.30 7.55
CA VAL A 205 -10.11 -2.00 6.43
C VAL A 205 -11.22 -3.07 6.27
N VAL A 206 -10.90 -4.34 6.52
CA VAL A 206 -11.87 -5.45 6.47
C VAL A 206 -13.02 -5.20 7.44
N ARG A 207 -12.70 -4.86 8.69
CA ARG A 207 -13.69 -4.59 9.72
C ARG A 207 -14.55 -3.37 9.40
N GLN A 208 -13.94 -2.31 8.86
CA GLN A 208 -14.69 -1.11 8.48
C GLN A 208 -15.68 -1.41 7.34
N ARG A 209 -15.29 -2.21 6.34
CA ARG A 209 -16.18 -2.65 5.26
C ARG A 209 -17.32 -3.52 5.78
N GLU A 210 -17.07 -4.42 6.73
CA GLU A 210 -18.12 -5.21 7.38
C GLU A 210 -19.14 -4.33 8.14
N ILE A 211 -18.66 -3.32 8.87
CA ILE A 211 -19.53 -2.35 9.57
C ILE A 211 -20.38 -1.60 8.55
N GLY A 212 -19.80 -1.08 7.47
CA GLY A 212 -20.53 -0.36 6.43
C GLY A 212 -21.58 -1.22 5.73
N TYR A 213 -21.26 -2.49 5.42
CA TYR A 213 -22.19 -3.45 4.87
C TYR A 213 -23.39 -3.68 5.81
N ARG A 214 -23.13 -3.96 7.10
CA ARG A 214 -24.20 -4.18 8.10
C ARG A 214 -25.12 -2.97 8.23
N HIS A 215 -24.55 -1.78 8.41
CA HIS A 215 -25.32 -0.56 8.54
C HIS A 215 -26.21 -0.28 7.31
N ALA A 216 -25.68 -0.52 6.10
CA ALA A 216 -26.46 -0.33 4.88
C ALA A 216 -27.61 -1.35 4.74
N MET A 217 -27.39 -2.62 5.09
CA MET A 217 -28.44 -3.65 5.12
C MET A 217 -29.52 -3.33 6.16
N GLU A 218 -29.12 -2.92 7.35
CA GLU A 218 -30.05 -2.51 8.42
C GLU A 218 -30.88 -1.29 8.02
N ALA A 219 -30.24 -0.25 7.48
CA ALA A 219 -30.91 0.96 6.99
C ALA A 219 -31.93 0.67 5.86
N ALA A 220 -31.69 -0.37 5.07
CA ALA A 220 -32.62 -0.83 4.03
C ALA A 220 -33.76 -1.75 4.53
N GLY A 221 -33.81 -2.03 5.82
CA GLY A 221 -34.78 -2.97 6.41
C GLY A 221 -34.49 -4.45 6.11
N LEU A 222 -33.24 -4.77 5.74
CA LEU A 222 -32.77 -6.11 5.37
C LEU A 222 -31.89 -6.74 6.47
N ALA A 223 -32.08 -6.36 7.73
CA ALA A 223 -31.28 -6.86 8.85
C ALA A 223 -31.30 -8.40 8.96
N ALA A 224 -32.44 -9.03 8.65
CA ALA A 224 -32.59 -10.49 8.66
C ALA A 224 -31.81 -11.20 7.53
N GLU A 225 -31.46 -10.47 6.47
CA GLU A 225 -30.72 -10.97 5.30
C GLU A 225 -29.21 -10.73 5.40
N ILE A 226 -28.72 -10.18 6.51
CA ILE A 226 -27.28 -9.94 6.71
C ILE A 226 -26.54 -11.29 6.69
N ASN A 227 -25.70 -11.47 5.70
CA ASN A 227 -24.90 -12.67 5.52
C ASN A 227 -23.44 -12.31 5.17
N ILE A 228 -22.52 -12.55 6.11
CA ILE A 228 -21.08 -12.32 5.94
C ILE A 228 -20.39 -13.67 5.86
N CYS A 229 -19.89 -14.01 4.67
CA CYS A 229 -19.19 -15.25 4.38
C CYS A 229 -17.70 -15.03 4.50
N SER A 230 -17.07 -15.59 5.52
CA SER A 230 -15.63 -15.56 5.70
C SER A 230 -14.97 -16.67 4.88
N ILE A 231 -14.02 -16.30 4.03
CA ILE A 231 -13.20 -17.24 3.27
C ILE A 231 -11.80 -17.39 3.88
N PRO A 232 -11.18 -18.58 3.82
CA PRO A 232 -9.80 -18.76 4.25
C PRO A 232 -8.83 -17.84 3.50
N VAL A 233 -7.75 -17.44 4.17
CA VAL A 233 -6.71 -16.59 3.56
C VAL A 233 -5.81 -17.39 2.62
N ALA A 234 -5.55 -18.66 2.94
CA ALA A 234 -4.61 -19.51 2.22
C ALA A 234 -5.30 -20.31 1.10
N SER A 235 -4.66 -20.41 -0.06
CA SER A 235 -4.98 -21.39 -1.10
C SER A 235 -4.38 -22.77 -0.73
N PRO A 236 -5.03 -23.93 -1.01
CA PRO A 236 -6.25 -24.07 -1.83
C PRO A 236 -7.57 -23.82 -1.09
N ASP A 237 -7.60 -23.84 0.25
CA ASP A 237 -8.82 -23.75 1.06
C ASP A 237 -9.69 -22.54 0.68
N ARG A 238 -9.06 -21.47 0.16
CA ARG A 238 -9.73 -20.26 -0.29
C ARG A 238 -10.63 -20.50 -1.49
N GLU A 239 -10.14 -21.19 -2.51
CA GLU A 239 -10.91 -21.51 -3.70
C GLU A 239 -12.03 -22.51 -3.38
N ASP A 240 -11.75 -23.51 -2.52
CA ASP A 240 -12.74 -24.46 -2.06
C ASP A 240 -13.87 -23.78 -1.29
N GLY A 241 -13.55 -22.80 -0.43
CA GLY A 241 -14.55 -21.97 0.24
C GLY A 241 -15.43 -21.17 -0.73
N MET A 242 -14.84 -20.60 -1.78
CA MET A 242 -15.58 -19.88 -2.82
C MET A 242 -16.43 -20.83 -3.68
N ARG A 243 -15.94 -22.03 -4.02
CA ARG A 243 -16.73 -23.06 -4.72
C ARG A 243 -17.93 -23.52 -3.88
N ALA A 244 -17.72 -23.73 -2.59
CA ALA A 244 -18.82 -24.05 -1.66
C ALA A 244 -19.86 -22.92 -1.61
N PHE A 245 -19.44 -21.66 -1.56
CA PHE A 245 -20.31 -20.49 -1.63
C PHE A 245 -21.13 -20.47 -2.92
N LEU A 246 -20.51 -20.71 -4.09
CA LEU A 246 -21.16 -20.73 -5.39
C LEU A 246 -22.14 -21.90 -5.55
N SER A 247 -21.85 -23.05 -4.93
CA SER A 247 -22.68 -24.27 -5.01
C SER A 247 -23.82 -24.28 -4.00
N SER A 248 -23.87 -23.32 -3.07
CA SER A 248 -24.89 -23.30 -2.02
C SER A 248 -26.30 -23.21 -2.60
N ALA A 249 -27.23 -24.01 -2.06
CA ALA A 249 -28.65 -23.90 -2.38
C ALA A 249 -29.24 -22.53 -1.98
N ASP A 250 -28.63 -21.91 -0.93
CA ASP A 250 -28.99 -20.59 -0.42
C ASP A 250 -28.10 -19.48 -1.01
N ARG A 251 -27.51 -19.74 -2.20
CA ARG A 251 -26.67 -18.73 -2.87
C ARG A 251 -27.42 -17.38 -2.94
N PRO A 252 -26.75 -16.25 -2.58
CA PRO A 252 -27.38 -14.94 -2.66
C PRO A 252 -27.61 -14.52 -4.11
N GLU A 253 -28.40 -13.46 -4.30
CA GLU A 253 -28.62 -12.83 -5.61
C GLU A 253 -27.47 -11.91 -6.01
N ALA A 254 -26.80 -11.36 -4.99
CA ALA A 254 -25.70 -10.43 -5.16
C ALA A 254 -24.63 -10.63 -4.08
N VAL A 255 -23.39 -10.35 -4.42
CA VAL A 255 -22.25 -10.44 -3.50
C VAL A 255 -21.35 -9.22 -3.61
N PHE A 256 -21.09 -8.61 -2.47
CA PHE A 256 -20.05 -7.62 -2.29
C PHE A 256 -18.76 -8.32 -1.81
N CYS A 257 -17.72 -8.31 -2.62
CA CYS A 257 -16.41 -8.83 -2.26
C CYS A 257 -15.56 -7.74 -1.63
N TRP A 258 -14.92 -8.05 -0.52
CA TRP A 258 -14.09 -7.08 0.22
C TRP A 258 -12.90 -6.53 -0.60
N SER A 259 -12.48 -7.21 -1.69
CA SER A 259 -11.43 -6.77 -2.62
C SER A 259 -11.70 -7.24 -4.05
N ASP A 260 -11.13 -6.55 -5.03
CA ASP A 260 -11.16 -6.96 -6.43
C ASP A 260 -10.43 -8.28 -6.66
N LEU A 261 -9.35 -8.54 -5.92
CA LEU A 261 -8.60 -9.80 -6.04
C LEU A 261 -9.50 -11.01 -5.77
N ASP A 262 -10.34 -10.92 -4.73
CA ASP A 262 -11.31 -11.97 -4.42
C ASP A 262 -12.46 -12.01 -5.39
N ALA A 263 -12.95 -10.85 -5.81
CA ALA A 263 -14.02 -10.78 -6.81
C ALA A 263 -13.60 -11.40 -8.14
N VAL A 264 -12.36 -11.17 -8.60
CA VAL A 264 -11.82 -11.77 -9.83
C VAL A 264 -11.69 -13.29 -9.69
N THR A 265 -11.21 -13.77 -8.56
CA THR A 265 -11.17 -15.23 -8.28
C THR A 265 -12.57 -15.81 -8.30
N LEU A 266 -13.54 -15.16 -7.66
CA LEU A 266 -14.94 -15.60 -7.65
C LEU A 266 -15.55 -15.62 -9.06
N LEU A 267 -15.28 -14.59 -9.89
CA LEU A 267 -15.73 -14.55 -11.29
C LEU A 267 -15.17 -15.69 -12.13
N ASN A 268 -13.89 -16.03 -11.92
CA ASN A 268 -13.26 -17.15 -12.61
C ASN A 268 -13.94 -18.49 -12.23
N LEU A 269 -14.12 -18.72 -10.93
CA LEU A 269 -14.80 -19.92 -10.43
C LEU A 269 -16.27 -19.98 -10.85
N ALA A 270 -16.97 -18.86 -10.88
CA ALA A 270 -18.33 -18.76 -11.37
C ALA A 270 -18.42 -19.19 -12.86
N ALA A 271 -17.48 -18.75 -13.69
CA ALA A 271 -17.41 -19.15 -15.09
C ALA A 271 -17.14 -20.66 -15.25
N GLU A 272 -16.21 -21.24 -14.46
CA GLU A 272 -15.94 -22.69 -14.45
C GLU A 272 -17.17 -23.53 -14.02
N MET A 273 -18.00 -22.97 -13.12
CA MET A 273 -19.19 -23.62 -12.57
C MET A 273 -20.49 -23.26 -13.31
N GLU A 274 -20.38 -22.58 -14.45
CA GLU A 274 -21.51 -22.14 -15.28
C GLU A 274 -22.52 -21.23 -14.56
N VAL A 275 -22.06 -20.50 -13.51
CA VAL A 275 -22.83 -19.46 -12.82
C VAL A 275 -22.69 -18.15 -13.59
N ARG A 276 -23.79 -17.69 -14.18
CA ARG A 276 -23.80 -16.48 -15.02
C ARG A 276 -23.73 -15.22 -14.16
N VAL A 277 -22.75 -14.36 -14.46
CA VAL A 277 -22.63 -13.05 -13.83
C VAL A 277 -22.98 -11.97 -14.87
N PRO A 278 -23.95 -11.10 -14.61
CA PRO A 278 -24.66 -10.88 -13.34
C PRO A 278 -26.02 -11.63 -13.20
N ASP A 279 -26.42 -12.46 -14.16
CA ASP A 279 -27.80 -12.99 -14.24
C ASP A 279 -28.17 -13.94 -13.07
N ASP A 280 -27.24 -14.83 -12.66
CA ASP A 280 -27.45 -15.77 -11.55
C ASP A 280 -26.80 -15.26 -10.26
N LEU A 281 -25.80 -14.36 -10.35
CA LEU A 281 -25.09 -13.74 -9.23
C LEU A 281 -24.50 -12.40 -9.65
N ALA A 282 -24.98 -11.29 -9.12
CA ALA A 282 -24.35 -9.99 -9.32
C ALA A 282 -23.14 -9.82 -8.39
N VAL A 283 -22.05 -9.26 -8.91
CA VAL A 283 -20.78 -9.12 -8.17
C VAL A 283 -20.29 -7.66 -8.18
N ILE A 284 -19.94 -7.13 -7.02
CA ILE A 284 -19.22 -5.86 -6.85
C ILE A 284 -17.95 -6.15 -6.04
N GLY A 285 -16.80 -5.67 -6.54
CA GLY A 285 -15.51 -5.70 -5.85
C GLY A 285 -15.22 -4.41 -5.09
N TYR A 286 -14.01 -4.30 -4.62
CA TYR A 286 -13.47 -3.13 -3.94
C TYR A 286 -12.01 -2.95 -4.37
N ASP A 287 -11.55 -1.73 -4.56
CA ASP A 287 -10.22 -1.25 -4.96
C ASP A 287 -10.23 -0.52 -6.30
N ASN A 288 -11.09 -0.89 -7.24
CA ASN A 288 -11.08 -0.48 -8.65
C ASN A 288 -9.67 -0.66 -9.27
N SER A 289 -9.08 -1.82 -8.99
CA SER A 289 -7.76 -2.19 -9.49
C SER A 289 -7.74 -2.24 -11.03
N PRO A 290 -6.58 -2.07 -11.69
CA PRO A 290 -6.47 -2.15 -13.15
C PRO A 290 -7.05 -3.44 -13.75
N VAL A 291 -7.01 -4.55 -13.01
CA VAL A 291 -7.56 -5.85 -13.43
C VAL A 291 -9.08 -5.80 -13.54
N ALA A 292 -9.78 -5.09 -12.67
CA ALA A 292 -11.24 -4.94 -12.70
C ALA A 292 -11.74 -4.33 -14.01
N ALA A 293 -10.94 -3.49 -14.65
CA ALA A 293 -11.27 -2.79 -15.90
C ALA A 293 -11.02 -3.63 -17.17
N LEU A 294 -10.34 -4.77 -17.07
CA LEU A 294 -10.09 -5.64 -18.23
C LEU A 294 -11.40 -6.11 -18.84
N SER A 295 -11.51 -6.10 -20.18
CA SER A 295 -12.76 -6.41 -20.91
C SER A 295 -13.33 -7.79 -20.58
N LEU A 296 -12.47 -8.80 -20.33
CA LEU A 296 -12.89 -10.14 -19.95
C LEU A 296 -13.39 -10.22 -18.52
N ILE A 297 -12.88 -9.40 -17.63
CA ILE A 297 -13.27 -9.32 -16.22
C ILE A 297 -14.49 -8.41 -16.05
N ASN A 298 -14.36 -7.16 -16.45
CA ASN A 298 -15.42 -6.16 -16.49
C ASN A 298 -16.18 -6.07 -15.16
N LEU A 299 -15.40 -5.98 -14.06
CA LEU A 299 -15.88 -6.02 -12.68
C LEU A 299 -16.28 -4.62 -12.20
N SER A 300 -17.54 -4.46 -11.78
CA SER A 300 -18.00 -3.31 -11.01
C SER A 300 -17.27 -3.28 -9.67
N SER A 301 -16.79 -2.12 -9.26
CA SER A 301 -15.94 -2.01 -8.07
C SER A 301 -16.12 -0.68 -7.37
N ILE A 302 -15.82 -0.65 -6.08
CA ILE A 302 -15.67 0.59 -5.32
C ILE A 302 -14.24 1.10 -5.51
N ASP A 303 -14.11 2.33 -6.00
CA ASP A 303 -12.83 3.01 -6.20
C ASP A 303 -12.43 3.75 -4.92
N GLN A 304 -11.32 3.35 -4.33
CA GLN A 304 -10.69 4.06 -3.21
C GLN A 304 -9.63 5.08 -3.67
N SER A 305 -9.40 5.22 -4.97
CA SER A 305 -8.40 6.13 -5.55
C SER A 305 -6.98 5.88 -4.99
N GLY A 306 -6.44 4.67 -5.19
CA GLY A 306 -5.15 4.25 -4.61
C GLY A 306 -4.01 5.23 -4.88
N ARG A 307 -3.95 5.79 -6.09
CA ARG A 307 -2.98 6.82 -6.44
C ARG A 307 -3.12 8.08 -5.59
N ALA A 308 -4.36 8.54 -5.33
CA ALA A 308 -4.61 9.71 -4.50
C ALA A 308 -4.21 9.43 -3.04
N LEU A 309 -4.50 8.23 -2.51
CA LEU A 309 -4.06 7.80 -1.19
C LEU A 309 -2.53 7.82 -1.07
N GLY A 310 -1.81 7.29 -2.08
CA GLY A 310 -0.35 7.32 -2.11
C GLY A 310 0.23 8.74 -2.16
N MET A 311 -0.38 9.64 -2.93
CA MET A 311 0.02 11.06 -2.98
C MET A 311 -0.20 11.72 -1.63
N LEU A 312 -1.40 11.59 -1.07
CA LEU A 312 -1.77 12.19 0.21
C LEU A 312 -0.89 11.69 1.36
N ALA A 313 -0.62 10.40 1.42
CA ALA A 313 0.29 9.81 2.41
C ALA A 313 1.70 10.38 2.30
N THR A 314 2.21 10.55 1.08
CA THR A 314 3.56 11.08 0.86
C THR A 314 3.66 12.57 1.24
N GLU A 315 2.70 13.39 0.84
CA GLU A 315 2.64 14.81 1.21
C GLU A 315 2.54 14.98 2.73
N THR A 316 1.71 14.16 3.38
CA THR A 316 1.56 14.11 4.83
C THR A 316 2.86 13.73 5.51
N LEU A 317 3.57 12.70 5.03
CA LEU A 317 4.86 12.28 5.56
C LEU A 317 5.93 13.36 5.39
N LEU A 318 6.03 13.97 4.21
CA LEU A 318 6.99 15.04 3.94
C LEU A 318 6.77 16.24 4.86
N SER A 319 5.52 16.61 5.14
CA SER A 319 5.20 17.70 6.08
C SER A 319 5.66 17.38 7.52
N ARG A 320 5.54 16.10 7.94
CA ARG A 320 6.04 15.63 9.24
C ARG A 320 7.57 15.66 9.30
N ILE A 321 8.24 15.21 8.24
CA ILE A 321 9.71 15.30 8.11
C ILE A 321 10.18 16.77 8.18
N GLN A 322 9.40 17.71 7.64
CA GLN A 322 9.67 19.14 7.69
C GLN A 322 9.36 19.80 9.06
N GLY A 323 8.88 19.04 10.02
CA GLY A 323 8.73 19.48 11.42
C GLY A 323 7.31 19.66 11.94
N ARG A 324 6.27 19.28 11.18
CA ARG A 324 4.90 19.18 11.72
C ARG A 324 4.86 18.16 12.86
N LYS A 325 4.26 18.52 13.98
CA LYS A 325 4.18 17.67 15.18
C LYS A 325 2.79 17.06 15.39
N ALA A 326 1.73 17.84 15.13
CA ALA A 326 0.36 17.37 15.33
C ALA A 326 0.06 16.20 14.38
N PRO A 327 -0.51 15.08 14.87
CA PRO A 327 -0.96 13.99 14.02
C PRO A 327 -2.13 14.44 13.14
N LEU A 328 -2.25 13.80 11.96
CA LEU A 328 -3.36 14.00 11.03
C LEU A 328 -4.05 12.66 10.78
N ALA A 329 -5.39 12.69 10.79
CA ALA A 329 -6.23 11.61 10.30
C ALA A 329 -6.98 12.12 9.06
N LEU A 330 -6.59 11.63 7.88
CA LEU A 330 -7.15 12.08 6.60
C LEU A 330 -7.96 10.97 5.97
N THR A 331 -9.13 11.32 5.44
CA THR A 331 -10.06 10.35 4.82
C THR A 331 -10.42 10.82 3.42
N ASN A 332 -10.29 9.92 2.43
CA ASN A 332 -10.72 10.11 1.05
C ASN A 332 -12.09 9.46 0.84
N ALA A 333 -12.95 10.10 0.04
CA ALA A 333 -14.26 9.54 -0.30
C ALA A 333 -14.13 8.47 -1.40
N PRO A 334 -14.76 7.29 -1.25
CA PRO A 334 -14.86 6.30 -2.31
C PRO A 334 -15.89 6.69 -3.37
N SER A 335 -15.83 6.03 -4.54
CA SER A 335 -16.85 6.12 -5.56
C SER A 335 -17.17 4.75 -6.17
N PHE A 336 -18.37 4.58 -6.71
CA PHE A 336 -18.75 3.36 -7.39
C PHE A 336 -18.47 3.44 -8.88
N ILE A 337 -17.79 2.43 -9.42
CA ILE A 337 -17.49 2.27 -10.85
C ILE A 337 -18.34 1.12 -11.41
N ALA A 338 -19.37 1.48 -12.17
CA ALA A 338 -20.28 0.53 -12.79
C ALA A 338 -19.64 -0.19 -13.97
N ARG A 339 -19.73 -1.53 -13.96
CA ARG A 339 -19.32 -2.42 -15.06
C ARG A 339 -20.30 -3.61 -15.18
N ARG A 340 -20.03 -4.53 -16.10
CA ARG A 340 -20.95 -5.62 -16.44
C ARG A 340 -21.32 -6.52 -15.24
N SER A 341 -20.40 -6.78 -14.31
CA SER A 341 -20.60 -7.80 -13.26
C SER A 341 -21.75 -7.51 -12.29
N SER A 342 -22.28 -6.28 -12.27
CA SER A 342 -23.44 -5.91 -11.45
C SER A 342 -24.60 -5.32 -12.28
N LEU A 343 -24.48 -5.21 -13.61
CA LEU A 343 -25.48 -4.60 -14.48
C LEU A 343 -26.33 -5.70 -15.11
N ASN A 344 -27.57 -5.92 -14.65
CA ASN A 344 -28.54 -6.79 -15.33
C ASN A 344 -28.85 -6.22 -16.71
N GLY A 345 -28.98 -7.08 -17.73
CA GLY A 345 -29.24 -6.70 -19.12
C GLY A 345 -30.48 -5.80 -19.36
N ASN A 346 -31.36 -5.65 -18.38
CA ASN A 346 -32.50 -4.74 -18.42
C ASN A 346 -32.18 -3.29 -17.98
N ALA A 347 -30.98 -3.01 -17.45
CA ALA A 347 -30.60 -1.67 -16.97
C ALA A 347 -29.87 -0.81 -18.03
N VAL A 348 -29.65 -1.30 -19.24
CA VAL A 348 -29.02 -0.54 -20.35
C VAL A 348 -30.10 0.10 -21.23
N LYS A 349 -31.07 0.78 -20.63
CA LYS A 349 -31.96 1.71 -21.32
C LYS A 349 -32.13 2.95 -20.46
N LEU A 350 -31.10 3.75 -20.40
CA LEU A 350 -31.19 5.19 -20.10
C LEU A 350 -30.21 5.93 -20.96
#